data_ab0e728e13f352d25abb36ac97834abc
#
_entry.id   ab0e728e13f352d25abb36ac97834abc
#
_cell.length_a   1.000
_cell.length_b   1.000
_cell.length_c   1.000
_cell.angle_alpha   90.00
_cell.angle_beta   90.00
_cell.angle_gamma   90.00
#
_symmetry.space_group_name_H-M   'P 1'
#
loop_
_entity.id
_entity.type
_entity.pdbx_description
1 polymer ?
#
loop_
_entity_poly.entity_id
_entity_poly.type
_entity_poly.pdbx_seq_one_letter_code
_entity_poly.pdbx_strand_id
1 'polypeptide(L)'
;MAVDPSYESTARFYDAAYAAMPSLGPDAQFYETLAVGSGGPVLEVGCGTGRVLLPLATRGIECAGVDASPAMLDEFRRKPGAGTIALSCARMQSFDLGDRRFRLIYSAFRAFQHLETVDDQLACLARVRAHLAPGGVFAFDVFNPRLERVALDDEPEAQDLVFTLDGRAMRRFTRITRDRATQLMQVTMRYVADASADGRQPAEETRVTFSLGWFWRYELEHLLHRTGFTNVEMFGDFDRSPIRRDSPAFLVVAR
;
A
#
# COMPACT_ATOMS: atom_id res chain seq x y z
N MET A 1 16.75 2.43 -13.77
CA MET A 1 15.83 2.63 -12.62
C MET A 1 16.02 1.47 -11.66
N ALA A 2 16.27 1.73 -10.38
CA ALA A 2 16.37 0.63 -9.41
C ALA A 2 14.95 0.10 -9.15
N VAL A 3 14.73 -1.16 -9.51
CA VAL A 3 13.51 -1.93 -9.22
C VAL A 3 13.51 -2.23 -7.73
N ASP A 4 12.36 -2.21 -7.08
CA ASP A 4 12.26 -2.68 -5.70
C ASP A 4 12.20 -4.22 -5.70
N PRO A 5 13.25 -4.92 -5.28
CA PRO A 5 13.30 -6.38 -5.30
C PRO A 5 12.47 -7.02 -4.17
N SER A 6 11.93 -6.23 -3.23
CA SER A 6 11.30 -6.74 -2.02
C SER A 6 10.15 -7.68 -2.30
N TYR A 7 9.36 -7.42 -3.34
CA TYR A 7 8.17 -8.20 -3.67
C TYR A 7 8.34 -9.20 -4.81
N GLU A 8 9.53 -9.27 -5.45
CA GLU A 8 9.78 -10.14 -6.60
C GLU A 8 9.46 -11.63 -6.32
N SER A 9 9.87 -12.13 -5.16
CA SER A 9 9.67 -13.52 -4.77
C SER A 9 8.30 -13.81 -4.15
N THR A 10 7.55 -12.78 -3.74
CA THR A 10 6.33 -12.91 -2.94
C THR A 10 5.07 -12.40 -3.62
N ALA A 11 5.18 -11.76 -4.79
CA ALA A 11 4.03 -11.23 -5.54
C ALA A 11 2.93 -12.29 -5.76
N ARG A 12 3.32 -13.54 -6.07
CA ARG A 12 2.40 -14.66 -6.29
C ARG A 12 1.58 -15.04 -5.04
N PHE A 13 2.08 -14.74 -3.83
CA PHE A 13 1.37 -15.02 -2.58
C PHE A 13 0.42 -13.90 -2.18
N TYR A 14 0.62 -12.70 -2.75
CA TYR A 14 0.03 -11.47 -2.25
C TYR A 14 -1.49 -11.56 -2.14
N ASP A 15 -2.18 -11.86 -3.24
CA ASP A 15 -3.63 -11.89 -3.26
C ASP A 15 -4.21 -12.95 -2.29
N ALA A 16 -3.65 -14.16 -2.29
CA ALA A 16 -4.12 -15.23 -1.42
C ALA A 16 -3.87 -14.92 0.07
N ALA A 17 -2.68 -14.39 0.39
CA ALA A 17 -2.35 -13.99 1.76
C ALA A 17 -3.25 -12.86 2.24
N TYR A 18 -3.47 -11.84 1.43
CA TYR A 18 -4.28 -10.70 1.82
C TYR A 18 -5.78 -11.00 1.86
N ALA A 19 -6.29 -11.89 0.99
CA ALA A 19 -7.67 -12.36 1.06
C ALA A 19 -7.98 -13.10 2.38
N ALA A 20 -6.96 -13.67 3.02
CA ALA A 20 -7.09 -14.34 4.32
C ALA A 20 -6.96 -13.38 5.53
N MET A 21 -6.73 -12.09 5.32
CA MET A 21 -6.59 -11.11 6.40
C MET A 21 -7.95 -10.52 6.80
N PRO A 22 -8.45 -10.76 8.03
CA PRO A 22 -9.79 -10.28 8.44
C PRO A 22 -9.95 -8.75 8.48
N SER A 23 -8.83 -8.01 8.58
CA SER A 23 -8.81 -6.55 8.67
C SER A 23 -8.95 -5.83 7.32
N LEU A 24 -8.97 -6.57 6.21
CA LEU A 24 -9.10 -5.99 4.88
C LEU A 24 -10.56 -5.92 4.44
N GLY A 25 -10.88 -4.88 3.70
CA GLY A 25 -12.21 -4.64 3.15
C GLY A 25 -12.68 -3.20 3.35
N PRO A 26 -12.68 -2.65 4.57
CA PRO A 26 -13.08 -1.26 4.81
C PRO A 26 -12.26 -0.23 4.01
N ASP A 27 -10.97 -0.50 3.81
CA ASP A 27 -10.09 0.34 2.99
C ASP A 27 -10.54 0.40 1.53
N ALA A 28 -10.82 -0.75 0.92
CA ALA A 28 -11.27 -0.80 -0.47
C ALA A 28 -12.60 -0.03 -0.65
N GLN A 29 -13.55 -0.20 0.27
CA GLN A 29 -14.82 0.51 0.25
C GLN A 29 -14.65 2.03 0.40
N PHE A 30 -13.70 2.45 1.24
CA PHE A 30 -13.40 3.88 1.42
C PHE A 30 -12.87 4.49 0.12
N TYR A 31 -11.84 3.89 -0.51
CA TYR A 31 -11.27 4.40 -1.76
C TYR A 31 -12.27 4.32 -2.92
N GLU A 32 -13.11 3.29 -2.95
CA GLU A 32 -14.22 3.20 -3.90
C GLU A 32 -15.20 4.38 -3.75
N THR A 33 -15.58 4.71 -2.53
CA THR A 33 -16.47 5.85 -2.26
C THR A 33 -15.87 7.17 -2.76
N LEU A 34 -14.57 7.37 -2.53
CA LEU A 34 -13.86 8.54 -3.06
C LEU A 34 -13.79 8.54 -4.59
N ALA A 35 -13.51 7.39 -5.20
CA ALA A 35 -13.39 7.25 -6.64
C ALA A 35 -14.73 7.56 -7.35
N VAL A 36 -15.82 6.99 -6.87
CA VAL A 36 -17.17 7.27 -7.39
C VAL A 36 -17.51 8.75 -7.20
N GLY A 37 -17.27 9.32 -6.03
CA GLY A 37 -17.54 10.73 -5.72
C GLY A 37 -16.69 11.71 -6.54
N SER A 38 -15.50 11.31 -6.98
CA SER A 38 -14.63 12.15 -7.81
C SER A 38 -15.09 12.24 -9.27
N GLY A 39 -15.79 11.24 -9.76
CA GLY A 39 -16.18 11.11 -11.17
C GLY A 39 -15.00 10.76 -12.11
N GLY A 40 -13.86 10.31 -11.58
CA GLY A 40 -12.65 9.94 -12.34
C GLY A 40 -12.02 11.08 -13.14
N PRO A 41 -10.85 10.86 -13.81
CA PRO A 41 -10.02 9.65 -13.76
C PRO A 41 -9.31 9.48 -12.41
N VAL A 42 -8.92 8.23 -12.12
CA VAL A 42 -8.34 7.82 -10.84
C VAL A 42 -6.94 7.24 -11.03
N LEU A 43 -6.01 7.58 -10.14
CA LEU A 43 -4.66 6.99 -10.07
C LEU A 43 -4.42 6.34 -8.72
N GLU A 44 -3.99 5.09 -8.71
CA GLU A 44 -3.42 4.45 -7.52
C GLU A 44 -1.89 4.44 -7.61
N VAL A 45 -1.23 4.98 -6.57
CA VAL A 45 0.22 4.99 -6.42
C VAL A 45 0.62 3.94 -5.39
N GLY A 46 1.41 2.94 -5.83
CA GLY A 46 1.63 1.69 -5.10
C GLY A 46 0.47 0.71 -5.34
N CYS A 47 0.07 0.52 -6.60
CA CYS A 47 -1.13 -0.25 -6.92
C CYS A 47 -0.97 -1.77 -6.75
N GLY A 48 0.25 -2.28 -6.61
CA GLY A 48 0.55 -3.69 -6.42
C GLY A 48 -0.13 -4.58 -7.45
N THR A 49 -0.84 -5.59 -6.96
CA THR A 49 -1.60 -6.53 -7.79
C THR A 49 -3.00 -6.02 -8.18
N GLY A 50 -3.33 -4.76 -7.84
CA GLY A 50 -4.60 -4.13 -8.23
C GLY A 50 -5.80 -4.46 -7.35
N ARG A 51 -5.58 -4.83 -6.10
CA ARG A 51 -6.64 -5.22 -5.15
C ARG A 51 -7.75 -4.16 -5.04
N VAL A 52 -7.38 -2.89 -4.99
CA VAL A 52 -8.33 -1.76 -4.88
C VAL A 52 -8.67 -1.19 -6.26
N LEU A 53 -7.70 -1.07 -7.16
CA LEU A 53 -7.87 -0.39 -8.44
C LEU A 53 -8.71 -1.19 -9.46
N LEU A 54 -8.52 -2.52 -9.51
CA LEU A 54 -9.23 -3.35 -10.48
C LEU A 54 -10.76 -3.32 -10.34
N PRO A 55 -11.33 -3.42 -9.12
CA PRO A 55 -12.77 -3.27 -8.92
C PRO A 55 -13.33 -1.92 -9.39
N LEU A 56 -12.56 -0.83 -9.29
CA LEU A 56 -12.97 0.49 -9.79
C LEU A 56 -13.09 0.51 -11.31
N ALA A 57 -12.10 -0.06 -12.00
CA ALA A 57 -12.10 -0.16 -13.45
C ALA A 57 -13.26 -1.03 -13.97
N THR A 58 -13.63 -2.11 -13.28
CA THR A 58 -14.77 -2.96 -13.66
C THR A 58 -16.11 -2.23 -13.53
N ARG A 59 -16.18 -1.13 -12.80
CA ARG A 59 -17.34 -0.22 -12.72
C ARG A 59 -17.33 0.90 -13.76
N GLY A 60 -16.37 0.85 -14.69
CA GLY A 60 -16.27 1.83 -15.78
C GLY A 60 -15.56 3.14 -15.38
N ILE A 61 -14.89 3.19 -14.23
CA ILE A 61 -14.07 4.34 -13.85
C ILE A 61 -12.75 4.27 -14.63
N GLU A 62 -12.35 5.36 -15.26
CA GLU A 62 -11.03 5.45 -15.89
C GLU A 62 -9.94 5.38 -14.82
N CYS A 63 -9.08 4.35 -14.92
CA CYS A 63 -8.07 4.04 -13.93
C CYS A 63 -6.66 4.01 -14.51
N ALA A 64 -5.70 4.41 -13.69
CA ALA A 64 -4.27 4.19 -13.92
C ALA A 64 -3.61 3.72 -12.63
N GLY A 65 -2.52 2.96 -12.74
CA GLY A 65 -1.75 2.47 -11.60
C GLY A 65 -0.25 2.65 -11.80
N VAL A 66 0.43 2.96 -10.71
CA VAL A 66 1.89 3.01 -10.63
C VAL A 66 2.34 2.08 -9.53
N ASP A 67 3.34 1.24 -9.83
CA ASP A 67 4.01 0.40 -8.84
C ASP A 67 5.49 0.23 -9.19
N ALA A 68 6.34 0.07 -8.19
CA ALA A 68 7.78 -0.08 -8.39
C ALA A 68 8.19 -1.53 -8.69
N SER A 69 7.33 -2.52 -8.39
CA SER A 69 7.59 -3.94 -8.57
C SER A 69 7.03 -4.45 -9.91
N PRO A 70 7.88 -4.85 -10.86
CA PRO A 70 7.42 -5.53 -12.08
C PRO A 70 6.62 -6.79 -11.79
N ALA A 71 7.03 -7.59 -10.79
CA ALA A 71 6.34 -8.82 -10.43
C ALA A 71 4.90 -8.57 -9.95
N MET A 72 4.69 -7.51 -9.15
CA MET A 72 3.34 -7.10 -8.74
C MET A 72 2.49 -6.69 -9.93
N LEU A 73 3.05 -5.89 -10.85
CA LEU A 73 2.35 -5.47 -12.05
C LEU A 73 2.06 -6.63 -13.00
N ASP A 74 2.93 -7.64 -13.06
CA ASP A 74 2.69 -8.84 -13.88
C ASP A 74 1.56 -9.69 -13.30
N GLU A 75 1.47 -9.84 -11.98
CA GLU A 75 0.30 -10.45 -11.34
C GLU A 75 -0.97 -9.64 -11.61
N PHE A 76 -0.89 -8.32 -11.59
CA PHE A 76 -2.03 -7.46 -11.92
C PHE A 76 -2.49 -7.70 -13.38
N ARG A 77 -1.58 -7.67 -14.34
CA ARG A 77 -1.88 -7.83 -15.78
C ARG A 77 -2.55 -9.16 -16.12
N ARG A 78 -2.29 -10.20 -15.33
CA ARG A 78 -2.91 -11.53 -15.53
C ARG A 78 -4.39 -11.58 -15.14
N LYS A 79 -4.88 -10.60 -14.39
CA LYS A 79 -6.26 -10.58 -13.90
C LYS A 79 -7.24 -10.17 -15.00
N PRO A 80 -8.42 -10.80 -15.08
CA PRO A 80 -9.48 -10.37 -16.00
C PRO A 80 -9.86 -8.90 -15.77
N GLY A 81 -9.93 -8.14 -16.85
CA GLY A 81 -10.26 -6.70 -16.78
C GLY A 81 -9.06 -5.77 -16.62
N ALA A 82 -7.87 -6.26 -16.30
CA ALA A 82 -6.68 -5.43 -16.13
C ALA A 82 -6.24 -4.71 -17.42
N GLY A 83 -6.57 -5.25 -18.59
CA GLY A 83 -6.18 -4.67 -19.89
C GLY A 83 -6.74 -3.27 -20.18
N THR A 84 -7.74 -2.82 -19.42
CA THR A 84 -8.31 -1.47 -19.54
C THR A 84 -7.59 -0.44 -18.69
N ILE A 85 -6.64 -0.85 -17.85
CA ILE A 85 -5.95 0.00 -16.87
C ILE A 85 -4.55 0.33 -17.38
N ALA A 86 -4.20 1.61 -17.41
CA ALA A 86 -2.86 2.04 -17.75
C ALA A 86 -1.91 1.81 -16.56
N LEU A 87 -1.03 0.80 -16.67
CA LEU A 87 -0.06 0.43 -15.63
C LEU A 87 1.34 0.92 -15.99
N SER A 88 2.00 1.61 -15.07
CA SER A 88 3.36 2.12 -15.18
C SER A 88 4.26 1.54 -14.10
N CYS A 89 5.41 0.98 -14.50
CA CYS A 89 6.43 0.54 -13.57
C CYS A 89 7.33 1.72 -13.20
N ALA A 90 7.11 2.29 -12.02
CA ALA A 90 7.87 3.43 -11.53
C ALA A 90 7.77 3.53 -9.99
N ARG A 91 8.78 4.19 -9.38
CA ARG A 91 8.72 4.52 -7.95
C ARG A 91 7.79 5.70 -7.70
N MET A 92 7.11 5.73 -6.53
CA MET A 92 6.17 6.80 -6.17
C MET A 92 6.81 8.19 -6.15
N GLN A 93 8.10 8.31 -5.80
CA GLN A 93 8.81 9.59 -5.76
C GLN A 93 9.30 10.07 -7.14
N SER A 94 9.17 9.25 -8.18
CA SER A 94 9.73 9.59 -9.50
C SER A 94 8.84 9.26 -10.69
N PHE A 95 7.60 8.83 -10.46
CA PHE A 95 6.70 8.54 -11.57
C PHE A 95 6.38 9.80 -12.38
N ASP A 96 6.20 9.60 -13.67
CA ASP A 96 5.75 10.63 -14.60
C ASP A 96 4.80 10.04 -15.64
N LEU A 97 3.59 10.58 -15.69
CA LEU A 97 2.53 10.18 -16.60
C LEU A 97 2.21 11.28 -17.63
N GLY A 98 3.18 12.17 -17.86
CA GLY A 98 3.06 13.29 -18.80
C GLY A 98 1.96 14.27 -18.36
N ASP A 99 1.13 14.68 -19.30
CA ASP A 99 0.07 15.66 -19.07
C ASP A 99 -1.20 15.10 -18.44
N ARG A 100 -1.21 13.79 -18.11
CA ARG A 100 -2.40 13.18 -17.47
C ARG A 100 -2.65 13.81 -16.11
N ARG A 101 -3.92 14.11 -15.85
CA ARG A 101 -4.42 14.67 -14.58
C ARG A 101 -5.53 13.80 -14.04
N PHE A 102 -5.57 13.65 -12.71
CA PHE A 102 -6.50 12.77 -12.04
C PHE A 102 -7.34 13.55 -11.02
N ARG A 103 -8.62 13.23 -10.93
CA ARG A 103 -9.51 13.84 -9.93
C ARG A 103 -9.35 13.20 -8.56
N LEU A 104 -8.91 11.94 -8.53
CA LEU A 104 -8.48 11.26 -7.33
C LEU A 104 -7.13 10.61 -7.59
N ILE A 105 -6.17 10.89 -6.72
CA ILE A 105 -4.95 10.08 -6.56
C ILE A 105 -5.02 9.48 -5.18
N TYR A 106 -4.72 8.19 -5.05
CA TYR A 106 -4.64 7.58 -3.74
C TYR A 106 -3.48 6.59 -3.62
N SER A 107 -3.10 6.32 -2.37
CA SER A 107 -2.09 5.31 -2.03
C SER A 107 -2.64 4.45 -0.89
N ALA A 108 -3.13 3.27 -1.25
CA ALA A 108 -3.82 2.38 -0.32
C ALA A 108 -2.85 1.48 0.44
N PHE A 109 -3.35 0.96 1.56
CA PHE A 109 -2.70 -0.10 2.31
C PHE A 109 -1.25 0.22 2.71
N ARG A 110 -1.04 1.40 3.27
CA ARG A 110 0.25 1.84 3.85
C ARG A 110 1.38 1.96 2.83
N ALA A 111 1.09 1.97 1.53
CA ALA A 111 2.14 2.05 0.51
C ALA A 111 2.99 3.32 0.66
N PHE A 112 2.42 4.44 1.13
CA PHE A 112 3.17 5.67 1.43
C PHE A 112 4.28 5.47 2.48
N GLN A 113 4.16 4.48 3.37
CA GLN A 113 5.16 4.19 4.41
C GLN A 113 6.44 3.54 3.87
N HIS A 114 6.48 3.11 2.60
CA HIS A 114 7.71 2.70 1.93
C HIS A 114 8.65 3.86 1.56
N LEU A 115 8.22 5.11 1.73
CA LEU A 115 9.06 6.29 1.55
C LEU A 115 9.87 6.55 2.83
N GLU A 116 11.09 6.05 2.86
CA GLU A 116 11.94 5.98 4.05
C GLU A 116 12.52 7.34 4.44
N THR A 117 12.69 8.27 3.47
CA THR A 117 13.32 9.57 3.70
C THR A 117 12.35 10.72 3.47
N VAL A 118 12.59 11.85 4.15
CA VAL A 118 11.81 13.08 3.95
C VAL A 118 11.89 13.54 2.48
N ASP A 119 13.05 13.39 1.84
CA ASP A 119 13.22 13.79 0.44
C ASP A 119 12.37 12.93 -0.50
N ASP A 120 12.29 11.61 -0.28
CA ASP A 120 11.40 10.72 -1.06
C ASP A 120 9.92 11.06 -0.81
N GLN A 121 9.54 11.35 0.42
CA GLN A 121 8.17 11.77 0.78
C GLN A 121 7.77 13.06 0.07
N LEU A 122 8.63 14.07 0.12
CA LEU A 122 8.42 15.36 -0.57
C LEU A 122 8.38 15.17 -2.09
N ALA A 123 9.27 14.36 -2.64
CA ALA A 123 9.30 14.07 -4.08
C ALA A 123 8.02 13.36 -4.52
N CYS A 124 7.54 12.36 -3.75
CA CYS A 124 6.27 11.69 -4.02
C CYS A 124 5.09 12.67 -4.01
N LEU A 125 4.98 13.50 -2.97
CA LEU A 125 3.91 14.50 -2.87
C LEU A 125 3.97 15.54 -3.98
N ALA A 126 5.18 15.94 -4.43
CA ALA A 126 5.35 16.80 -5.60
C ALA A 126 4.84 16.11 -6.88
N ARG A 127 5.12 14.83 -7.09
CA ARG A 127 4.59 14.06 -8.23
C ARG A 127 3.07 13.94 -8.17
N VAL A 128 2.52 13.67 -6.99
CA VAL A 128 1.06 13.66 -6.77
C VAL A 128 0.46 15.01 -7.15
N ARG A 129 1.00 16.12 -6.63
CA ARG A 129 0.53 17.48 -6.96
C ARG A 129 0.57 17.76 -8.46
N ALA A 130 1.66 17.35 -9.12
CA ALA A 130 1.84 17.57 -10.55
C ALA A 130 0.79 16.83 -11.40
N HIS A 131 0.22 15.74 -10.89
CA HIS A 131 -0.77 14.93 -11.60
C HIS A 131 -2.21 15.10 -11.07
N LEU A 132 -2.43 15.91 -10.03
CA LEU A 132 -3.79 16.25 -9.61
C LEU A 132 -4.45 17.24 -10.59
N ALA A 133 -5.69 16.95 -10.95
CA ALA A 133 -6.54 17.91 -11.64
C ALA A 133 -6.90 19.08 -10.71
N PRO A 134 -7.28 20.27 -11.25
CA PRO A 134 -7.81 21.34 -10.42
C PRO A 134 -8.98 20.84 -9.55
N GLY A 135 -8.90 21.07 -8.23
CA GLY A 135 -9.87 20.56 -7.25
C GLY A 135 -9.79 19.06 -6.99
N GLY A 136 -8.78 18.38 -7.51
CA GLY A 136 -8.55 16.96 -7.26
C GLY A 136 -8.18 16.66 -5.82
N VAL A 137 -8.29 15.41 -5.44
CA VAL A 137 -8.08 14.90 -4.07
C VAL A 137 -6.93 13.91 -4.06
N PHE A 138 -6.07 14.01 -3.06
CA PHE A 138 -5.11 12.97 -2.69
C PHE A 138 -5.55 12.30 -1.40
N ALA A 139 -5.60 10.97 -1.37
CA ALA A 139 -5.94 10.21 -0.17
C ALA A 139 -4.95 9.07 0.07
N PHE A 140 -4.58 8.83 1.32
CA PHE A 140 -3.74 7.68 1.69
C PHE A 140 -3.96 7.27 3.14
N ASP A 141 -3.56 6.07 3.48
CA ASP A 141 -3.58 5.55 4.84
C ASP A 141 -2.18 5.16 5.32
N VAL A 142 -1.93 5.38 6.60
CA VAL A 142 -0.78 4.87 7.34
C VAL A 142 -1.25 4.28 8.66
N PHE A 143 -0.54 3.32 9.24
CA PHE A 143 -0.91 2.86 10.58
C PHE A 143 -0.65 3.95 11.63
N ASN A 144 -1.46 3.98 12.67
CA ASN A 144 -1.21 4.83 13.83
C ASN A 144 -0.06 4.23 14.66
N PRO A 145 1.08 4.94 14.82
CA PRO A 145 2.23 4.45 15.58
C PRO A 145 1.93 4.48 17.09
N ARG A 146 1.24 3.46 17.59
CA ARG A 146 0.95 3.36 19.02
C ARG A 146 2.23 3.22 19.81
N LEU A 147 2.39 4.06 20.85
CA LEU A 147 3.62 4.16 21.65
C LEU A 147 4.05 2.81 22.22
N GLU A 148 3.10 1.98 22.64
CA GLU A 148 3.36 0.65 23.19
C GLU A 148 4.04 -0.27 22.17
N ARG A 149 3.76 -0.08 20.87
CA ARG A 149 4.35 -0.88 19.79
C ARG A 149 5.69 -0.32 19.33
N VAL A 150 5.78 1.00 19.13
CA VAL A 150 7.04 1.62 18.68
C VAL A 150 8.12 1.64 19.77
N ALA A 151 7.74 1.44 21.05
CA ALA A 151 8.69 1.26 22.14
C ALA A 151 9.43 -0.09 22.11
N LEU A 152 8.91 -1.08 21.38
CA LEU A 152 9.56 -2.38 21.22
C LEU A 152 10.59 -2.29 20.10
N ASP A 153 11.86 -2.52 20.40
CA ASP A 153 12.93 -2.54 19.40
C ASP A 153 12.85 -3.78 18.49
N ASP A 154 12.44 -4.92 19.04
CA ASP A 154 12.31 -6.20 18.34
C ASP A 154 11.01 -6.91 18.73
N GLU A 155 10.25 -7.31 17.74
CA GLU A 155 9.15 -8.27 17.88
C GLU A 155 9.62 -9.57 17.24
N PRO A 156 9.86 -10.64 18.04
CA PRO A 156 10.40 -11.89 17.54
C PRO A 156 9.48 -12.53 16.51
N GLU A 157 10.06 -13.36 15.65
CA GLU A 157 9.29 -14.05 14.61
C GLU A 157 8.15 -14.86 15.22
N ALA A 158 6.94 -14.59 14.74
CA ALA A 158 5.72 -15.28 15.14
C ALA A 158 4.85 -15.58 13.93
N GLN A 159 4.11 -16.69 13.97
CA GLN A 159 3.12 -17.00 12.94
C GLN A 159 1.95 -16.00 13.06
N ASP A 160 1.68 -15.28 11.99
CA ASP A 160 0.64 -14.24 11.95
C ASP A 160 -0.46 -14.53 10.92
N LEU A 161 -0.24 -15.47 9.98
CA LEU A 161 -1.23 -15.78 8.96
C LEU A 161 -1.14 -17.25 8.51
N VAL A 162 -2.31 -17.83 8.21
CA VAL A 162 -2.45 -19.09 7.47
C VAL A 162 -3.40 -18.84 6.30
N PHE A 163 -3.03 -19.29 5.12
CA PHE A 163 -3.86 -19.14 3.91
C PHE A 163 -3.64 -20.33 2.98
N THR A 164 -4.46 -20.43 1.93
CA THR A 164 -4.32 -21.48 0.92
C THR A 164 -3.86 -20.87 -0.40
N LEU A 165 -2.86 -21.48 -1.03
CA LEU A 165 -2.40 -21.14 -2.36
C LEU A 165 -2.27 -22.43 -3.17
N ASP A 166 -2.93 -22.50 -4.34
CA ASP A 166 -2.90 -23.68 -5.24
C ASP A 166 -3.21 -25.00 -4.52
N GLY A 167 -4.16 -24.96 -3.58
CA GLY A 167 -4.58 -26.12 -2.79
C GLY A 167 -3.64 -26.51 -1.64
N ARG A 168 -2.56 -25.74 -1.39
CA ARG A 168 -1.62 -25.97 -0.29
C ARG A 168 -1.85 -24.98 0.84
N ALA A 169 -1.75 -25.47 2.07
CA ALA A 169 -1.68 -24.61 3.24
C ALA A 169 -0.34 -23.89 3.30
N MET A 170 -0.40 -22.57 3.37
CA MET A 170 0.73 -21.67 3.54
C MET A 170 0.67 -21.05 4.93
N ARG A 171 1.82 -20.93 5.58
CA ARG A 171 1.98 -20.23 6.86
C ARG A 171 2.90 -19.04 6.65
N ARG A 172 2.51 -17.88 7.18
CA ARG A 172 3.38 -16.71 7.22
C ARG A 172 3.82 -16.46 8.65
N PHE A 173 5.10 -16.16 8.77
CA PHE A 173 5.75 -15.73 10.01
C PHE A 173 6.29 -14.32 9.78
N THR A 174 6.07 -13.44 10.74
CA THR A 174 6.54 -12.06 10.66
C THR A 174 7.43 -11.73 11.84
N ARG A 175 8.56 -11.09 11.56
CA ARG A 175 9.44 -10.43 12.53
C ARG A 175 9.50 -8.95 12.22
N ILE A 176 9.53 -8.11 13.25
CA ILE A 176 9.66 -6.66 13.09
C ILE A 176 10.78 -6.16 14.00
N THR A 177 11.75 -5.44 13.43
CA THR A 177 12.73 -4.67 14.18
C THR A 177 12.53 -3.18 13.92
N ARG A 178 12.81 -2.31 14.90
CA ARG A 178 12.58 -0.87 14.80
C ARG A 178 13.83 -0.09 15.17
N ASP A 179 14.11 0.93 14.37
CA ASP A 179 15.03 1.99 14.71
C ASP A 179 14.25 3.27 15.03
N ARG A 180 14.19 3.61 16.31
CA ARG A 180 13.43 4.78 16.77
C ARG A 180 14.11 6.11 16.40
N ALA A 181 15.40 6.09 16.11
CA ALA A 181 16.12 7.30 15.72
C ALA A 181 15.77 7.73 14.29
N THR A 182 15.54 6.75 13.41
CA THR A 182 15.18 6.99 12.01
C THR A 182 13.69 6.86 11.72
N GLN A 183 12.88 6.44 12.70
CA GLN A 183 11.46 6.13 12.53
C GLN A 183 11.22 5.05 11.46
N LEU A 184 12.12 4.09 11.33
CA LEU A 184 12.00 2.97 10.39
C LEU A 184 11.79 1.67 11.13
N MET A 185 10.94 0.82 10.58
CA MET A 185 10.83 -0.58 10.96
C MET A 185 11.17 -1.47 9.77
N GLN A 186 11.96 -2.49 10.04
CA GLN A 186 12.23 -3.56 9.09
C GLN A 186 11.26 -4.71 9.37
N VAL A 187 10.48 -5.07 8.36
CA VAL A 187 9.53 -6.17 8.40
C VAL A 187 10.10 -7.32 7.60
N THR A 188 10.32 -8.45 8.25
CA THR A 188 10.70 -9.71 7.58
C THR A 188 9.54 -10.67 7.64
N MET A 189 9.06 -11.08 6.47
CA MET A 189 8.02 -12.10 6.33
C MET A 189 8.62 -13.37 5.74
N ARG A 190 8.32 -14.51 6.36
CA ARG A 190 8.72 -15.83 5.90
C ARG A 190 7.48 -16.66 5.62
N TYR A 191 7.33 -17.08 4.37
CA TYR A 191 6.25 -17.91 3.87
C TYR A 191 6.72 -19.35 3.79
N VAL A 192 5.97 -20.26 4.35
CA VAL A 192 6.32 -21.69 4.43
C VAL A 192 5.15 -22.53 3.95
N ALA A 193 5.44 -23.49 3.07
CA ALA A 193 4.53 -24.57 2.72
C ALA A 193 5.21 -25.91 2.96
N ASP A 194 4.52 -26.83 3.63
CA ASP A 194 5.00 -28.20 3.77
C ASP A 194 4.92 -28.92 2.41
N ALA A 195 5.67 -30.03 2.25
CA ALA A 195 5.55 -30.88 1.07
C ALA A 195 4.10 -31.35 0.92
N SER A 196 3.62 -31.46 -0.33
CA SER A 196 2.28 -32.00 -0.59
C SER A 196 2.19 -33.47 -0.16
N ALA A 197 1.00 -33.90 0.29
CA ALA A 197 0.77 -35.25 0.76
C ALA A 197 1.06 -36.33 -0.29
N ASP A 198 0.93 -35.98 -1.57
CA ASP A 198 1.22 -36.85 -2.72
C ASP A 198 2.68 -36.80 -3.16
N GLY A 199 3.54 -36.03 -2.48
CA GLY A 199 4.96 -35.88 -2.76
C GLY A 199 5.30 -35.12 -4.06
N ARG A 200 4.30 -34.59 -4.76
CA ARG A 200 4.51 -33.90 -6.05
C ARG A 200 5.11 -32.51 -5.89
N GLN A 201 4.85 -31.85 -4.77
CA GLN A 201 5.37 -30.53 -4.47
C GLN A 201 6.27 -30.60 -3.24
N PRO A 202 7.54 -30.19 -3.34
CA PRO A 202 8.46 -30.18 -2.18
C PRO A 202 8.04 -29.10 -1.16
N ALA A 203 8.57 -29.19 0.04
CA ALA A 203 8.49 -28.09 0.99
C ALA A 203 9.12 -26.83 0.39
N GLU A 204 8.52 -25.70 0.70
CA GLU A 204 8.94 -24.39 0.17
C GLU A 204 9.10 -23.38 1.30
N GLU A 205 10.15 -22.58 1.23
CA GLU A 205 10.33 -21.41 2.08
C GLU A 205 10.72 -20.21 1.22
N THR A 206 10.00 -19.11 1.38
CA THR A 206 10.33 -17.83 0.74
C THR A 206 10.37 -16.74 1.79
N ARG A 207 11.37 -15.87 1.72
CA ARG A 207 11.56 -14.76 2.65
C ARG A 207 11.60 -13.44 1.89
N VAL A 208 10.93 -12.43 2.46
CA VAL A 208 11.00 -11.04 2.00
C VAL A 208 11.28 -10.15 3.19
N THR A 209 12.08 -9.12 2.96
CA THR A 209 12.35 -8.07 3.95
C THR A 209 12.18 -6.71 3.28
N PHE A 210 11.45 -5.82 3.93
CA PHE A 210 11.23 -4.45 3.48
C PHE A 210 11.17 -3.50 4.67
N SER A 211 11.37 -2.22 4.40
CA SER A 211 11.29 -1.17 5.40
C SER A 211 9.96 -0.41 5.29
N LEU A 212 9.44 0.03 6.43
CA LEU A 212 8.32 0.96 6.53
C LEU A 212 8.68 2.07 7.52
N GLY A 213 8.46 3.31 7.11
CA GLY A 213 8.46 4.45 8.02
C GLY A 213 7.17 4.51 8.84
N TRP A 214 7.22 5.12 10.04
CA TRP A 214 6.00 5.54 10.71
C TRP A 214 5.95 7.05 10.84
N PHE A 215 4.76 7.57 10.91
CA PHE A 215 4.50 9.00 10.93
C PHE A 215 3.64 9.36 12.13
N TRP A 216 3.96 10.48 12.77
CA TRP A 216 3.09 11.10 13.73
C TRP A 216 2.07 12.01 13.03
N ARG A 217 0.92 12.22 13.65
CA ARG A 217 -0.17 13.02 13.07
C ARG A 217 0.29 14.38 12.53
N TYR A 218 0.96 15.16 13.38
CA TYR A 218 1.36 16.52 13.01
C TYR A 218 2.51 16.55 12.00
N GLU A 219 3.34 15.53 11.99
CA GLU A 219 4.38 15.35 10.98
C GLU A 219 3.76 15.20 9.57
N LEU A 220 2.72 14.37 9.43
CA LEU A 220 1.97 14.24 8.17
C LEU A 220 1.31 15.55 7.76
N GLU A 221 0.70 16.27 8.70
CA GLU A 221 0.06 17.56 8.45
C GLU A 221 1.08 18.59 7.93
N HIS A 222 2.24 18.72 8.62
CA HIS A 222 3.32 19.60 8.18
C HIS A 222 3.90 19.21 6.82
N LEU A 223 4.08 17.91 6.56
CA LEU A 223 4.59 17.40 5.29
C LEU A 223 3.67 17.79 4.12
N LEU A 224 2.36 17.64 4.30
CA LEU A 224 1.34 17.99 3.31
C LEU A 224 1.28 19.51 3.07
N HIS A 225 1.25 20.31 4.13
CA HIS A 225 1.26 21.77 4.00
C HIS A 225 2.52 22.27 3.31
N ARG A 226 3.68 21.70 3.62
CA ARG A 226 4.95 22.04 2.97
C ARG A 226 4.93 21.78 1.47
N THR A 227 4.14 20.83 1.00
CA THR A 227 4.00 20.50 -0.42
C THR A 227 2.79 21.17 -1.09
N GLY A 228 2.12 22.08 -0.39
CA GLY A 228 1.08 22.96 -0.94
C GLY A 228 -0.34 22.39 -0.88
N PHE A 229 -0.59 21.34 -0.08
CA PHE A 229 -1.95 20.96 0.28
C PHE A 229 -2.47 21.91 1.36
N THR A 230 -3.58 22.59 1.09
CA THR A 230 -4.12 23.63 1.97
C THR A 230 -5.27 23.14 2.85
N ASN A 231 -5.98 22.12 2.38
CA ASN A 231 -7.06 21.48 3.14
C ASN A 231 -6.67 20.02 3.40
N VAL A 232 -6.39 19.70 4.66
CA VAL A 232 -5.98 18.37 5.11
C VAL A 232 -6.97 17.88 6.17
N GLU A 233 -7.72 16.86 5.82
CA GLU A 233 -8.60 16.14 6.74
C GLU A 233 -7.94 14.84 7.16
N MET A 234 -7.98 14.50 8.43
CA MET A 234 -7.42 13.27 8.96
C MET A 234 -8.43 12.55 9.85
N PHE A 235 -8.59 11.26 9.61
CA PHE A 235 -9.52 10.37 10.33
C PHE A 235 -8.78 9.23 11.00
N GLY A 236 -9.41 8.62 11.99
CA GLY A 236 -8.83 7.52 12.77
C GLY A 236 -9.08 6.14 12.19
N ASP A 237 -10.02 6.02 11.26
CA ASP A 237 -10.36 4.77 10.60
C ASP A 237 -11.09 5.06 9.27
N PHE A 238 -11.33 4.04 8.47
CA PHE A 238 -11.97 4.09 7.15
C PHE A 238 -13.46 4.47 7.20
N ASP A 239 -14.11 4.44 8.35
CA ASP A 239 -15.46 4.98 8.59
C ASP A 239 -15.48 6.51 8.80
N ARG A 240 -14.32 7.16 8.66
CA ARG A 240 -14.09 8.58 8.93
C ARG A 240 -14.32 9.01 10.38
N SER A 241 -14.23 8.08 11.32
CA SER A 241 -14.28 8.41 12.74
C SER A 241 -13.13 9.34 13.14
N PRO A 242 -13.31 10.20 14.15
CA PRO A 242 -12.24 11.07 14.65
C PRO A 242 -11.04 10.25 15.15
N ILE A 243 -9.84 10.81 14.99
CA ILE A 243 -8.62 10.21 15.56
C ILE A 243 -8.75 10.10 17.07
N ARG A 244 -8.52 8.89 17.59
CA ARG A 244 -8.48 8.54 18.99
C ARG A 244 -7.16 7.86 19.32
N ARG A 245 -6.89 7.66 20.62
CA ARG A 245 -5.67 6.98 21.11
C ARG A 245 -5.53 5.56 20.49
N ASP A 246 -6.62 4.86 20.35
CA ASP A 246 -6.71 3.47 19.88
C ASP A 246 -7.05 3.32 18.39
N SER A 247 -7.12 4.44 17.67
CA SER A 247 -7.35 4.41 16.21
C SER A 247 -6.33 3.50 15.51
N PRO A 248 -6.78 2.64 14.60
CA PRO A 248 -5.87 1.68 13.93
C PRO A 248 -4.97 2.36 12.89
N ALA A 249 -5.41 3.47 12.33
CA ALA A 249 -4.74 4.16 11.23
C ALA A 249 -4.89 5.68 11.33
N PHE A 250 -4.07 6.40 10.56
CA PHE A 250 -4.36 7.75 10.11
C PHE A 250 -4.75 7.66 8.64
N LEU A 251 -5.98 8.03 8.36
CA LEU A 251 -6.51 8.15 7.02
C LEU A 251 -6.49 9.62 6.63
N VAL A 252 -5.79 9.96 5.58
CA VAL A 252 -5.56 11.34 5.14
C VAL A 252 -6.32 11.61 3.85
N VAL A 253 -6.99 12.76 3.77
CA VAL A 253 -7.64 13.29 2.56
C VAL A 253 -7.19 14.74 2.41
N ALA A 254 -6.48 15.05 1.33
CA ALA A 254 -5.83 16.34 1.13
C ALA A 254 -6.20 16.98 -0.23
N ARG A 255 -6.31 18.34 -0.24
CA ARG A 255 -6.61 19.13 -1.44
C ARG A 255 -5.68 20.33 -1.56
#